data_576a43c7265ef5a8a568d8bbdb7e6a37
#
_entry.id   576a43c7265ef5a8a568d8bbdb7e6a37
#
_cell.length_a   1.000
_cell.length_b   1.000
_cell.length_c   1.000
_cell.angle_alpha   90.00
_cell.angle_beta   90.00
_cell.angle_gamma   90.00
#
_symmetry.space_group_name_H-M   'P 1'
#
loop_
_entity.id
_entity.type
_entity.pdbx_description
1 polymer ?
#
loop_
_entity_poly.entity_id
_entity_poly.type
_entity_poly.pdbx_seq_one_letter_code
_entity_poly.pdbx_strand_id
1 'polypeptide(L)'
;MLTEKGRGYDVAIKNPERFHGASPFDIETGKGAPAAPGTPPKYQDVMGETLLKLAREDANIVGITAAMPAGTGLNILEDALPNQFFDVGIAEEHAVLFAAGMATSGFHPVCAIYSTFLQRA
;
A
#
# COMPACT_ATOMS: atom_id res chain seq x y z
N MET A 1 12.93 -15.93 -18.53
CA MET A 1 13.39 -16.43 -17.21
C MET A 1 12.22 -16.27 -16.26
N LEU A 2 11.76 -17.34 -15.62
CA LEU A 2 10.72 -17.29 -14.61
C LEU A 2 11.39 -17.23 -13.23
N THR A 3 10.99 -16.24 -12.42
CA THR A 3 11.47 -16.09 -11.04
C THR A 3 10.29 -16.12 -10.09
N GLU A 4 10.51 -16.56 -8.86
CA GLU A 4 9.50 -16.62 -7.80
C GLU A 4 10.04 -15.85 -6.60
N LYS A 5 9.31 -14.83 -6.17
CA LYS A 5 9.68 -14.04 -4.98
C LYS A 5 9.65 -14.93 -3.73
N GLY A 6 10.72 -14.90 -2.94
CA GLY A 6 10.82 -15.68 -1.71
C GLY A 6 11.22 -17.14 -1.91
N ARG A 7 11.62 -17.56 -3.12
CA ARG A 7 12.04 -18.94 -3.41
C ARG A 7 13.14 -19.40 -2.47
N GLY A 8 12.92 -20.57 -1.86
CA GLY A 8 13.83 -21.16 -0.87
C GLY A 8 13.39 -20.91 0.58
N TYR A 9 12.32 -20.14 0.80
CA TYR A 9 11.75 -19.90 2.11
C TYR A 9 10.21 -19.83 2.03
N ASP A 10 9.52 -20.90 2.46
CA ASP A 10 8.08 -21.07 2.28
C ASP A 10 7.24 -19.95 2.86
N VAL A 11 7.67 -19.38 3.99
CA VAL A 11 6.96 -18.24 4.62
C VAL A 11 7.03 -16.99 3.76
N ALA A 12 8.16 -16.78 3.06
CA ALA A 12 8.31 -15.65 2.14
C ALA A 12 7.54 -15.87 0.83
N ILE A 13 7.46 -17.12 0.34
CA ILE A 13 6.63 -17.44 -0.84
C ILE A 13 5.16 -17.11 -0.59
N LYS A 14 4.67 -17.40 0.62
CA LYS A 14 3.27 -17.10 1.02
C LYS A 14 2.99 -15.63 1.29
N ASN A 15 4.01 -14.83 1.57
CA ASN A 15 3.90 -13.42 1.91
C ASN A 15 5.01 -12.59 1.26
N PRO A 16 5.11 -12.54 -0.08
CA PRO A 16 6.26 -11.98 -0.79
C PRO A 16 6.43 -10.46 -0.55
N GLU A 17 5.37 -9.72 -0.32
CA GLU A 17 5.44 -8.29 -0.03
C GLU A 17 6.08 -8.02 1.33
N ARG A 18 5.66 -8.74 2.36
CA ARG A 18 6.20 -8.60 3.71
C ARG A 18 7.70 -8.86 3.77
N PHE A 19 8.19 -9.81 2.98
CA PHE A 19 9.60 -10.23 2.97
C PHE A 19 10.44 -9.50 1.91
N HIS A 20 9.85 -8.59 1.14
CA HIS A 20 10.59 -7.76 0.18
C HIS A 20 11.54 -6.77 0.88
N GLY A 21 11.15 -6.24 2.04
CA GLY A 21 11.95 -5.35 2.88
C GLY A 21 11.75 -5.69 4.36
N ALA A 22 12.09 -6.93 4.75
CA ALA A 22 11.81 -7.44 6.09
C ALA A 22 12.70 -6.80 7.16
N SER A 23 12.08 -6.33 8.26
CA SER A 23 12.76 -6.10 9.53
C SER A 23 13.19 -7.44 10.16
N PRO A 24 14.09 -7.46 11.15
CA PRO A 24 14.48 -8.70 11.83
C PRO A 24 13.27 -9.52 12.28
N PHE A 25 13.31 -10.81 11.99
CA PHE A 25 12.22 -11.75 12.28
C PHE A 25 12.76 -13.11 12.69
N ASP A 26 11.93 -13.90 13.36
CA ASP A 26 12.22 -15.29 13.67
C ASP A 26 12.12 -16.15 12.41
N ILE A 27 13.20 -16.88 12.08
CA ILE A 27 13.32 -17.60 10.81
C ILE A 27 12.37 -18.80 10.70
N GLU A 28 11.97 -19.40 11.83
CA GLU A 28 11.09 -20.58 11.82
C GLU A 28 9.62 -20.18 11.63
N THR A 29 9.23 -19.07 12.27
CA THR A 29 7.83 -18.62 12.28
C THR A 29 7.55 -17.49 11.31
N GLY A 30 8.59 -16.80 10.81
CA GLY A 30 8.47 -15.59 10.02
C GLY A 30 7.94 -14.38 10.80
N LYS A 31 7.76 -14.45 12.12
CA LYS A 31 7.22 -13.36 12.93
C LYS A 31 8.28 -12.35 13.28
N GLY A 32 7.96 -11.05 13.09
CA GLY A 32 8.79 -9.95 13.56
C GLY A 32 8.75 -9.81 15.09
N ALA A 33 9.72 -9.11 15.65
CA ALA A 33 9.66 -8.74 17.06
C ALA A 33 8.40 -7.90 17.35
N PRO A 34 7.73 -8.12 18.48
CA PRO A 34 6.61 -7.28 18.88
C PRO A 34 7.08 -5.84 19.08
N ALA A 35 6.20 -4.88 18.77
CA ALA A 35 6.49 -3.48 19.05
C ALA A 35 6.65 -3.25 20.56
N ALA A 36 7.57 -2.37 20.94
CA ALA A 36 7.74 -2.00 22.34
C ALA A 36 6.44 -1.35 22.90
N PRO A 37 6.11 -1.55 24.17
CA PRO A 37 4.96 -0.90 24.78
C PRO A 37 5.02 0.63 24.59
N GLY A 38 3.91 1.24 24.15
CA GLY A 38 3.85 2.68 23.89
C GLY A 38 4.42 3.14 22.54
N THR A 39 4.84 2.21 21.67
CA THR A 39 5.22 2.57 20.28
C THR A 39 4.00 3.18 19.57
N PRO A 40 4.14 4.41 19.01
CA PRO A 40 3.05 5.01 18.23
C PRO A 40 2.75 4.20 16.96
N PRO A 41 1.52 4.28 16.42
CA PRO A 41 1.20 3.65 15.15
C PRO A 41 2.07 4.24 14.03
N LYS A 42 2.28 3.45 12.99
CA LYS A 42 3.00 3.94 11.81
C LYS A 42 2.17 5.01 11.11
N TYR A 43 2.84 6.01 10.54
CA TYR A 43 2.17 7.11 9.85
C TYR A 43 1.26 6.63 8.72
N GLN A 44 1.72 5.67 7.91
CA GLN A 44 0.93 5.10 6.81
C GLN A 44 -0.33 4.37 7.30
N ASP A 45 -0.28 3.69 8.45
CA ASP A 45 -1.43 3.00 9.01
C ASP A 45 -2.51 4.01 9.43
N VAL A 46 -2.11 5.09 10.08
CA VAL A 46 -3.02 6.20 10.45
C VAL A 46 -3.63 6.85 9.21
N MET A 47 -2.83 7.06 8.15
CA MET A 47 -3.31 7.58 6.88
C MET A 47 -4.33 6.65 6.23
N GLY A 48 -4.02 5.35 6.13
CA GLY A 48 -4.91 4.35 5.54
C GLY A 48 -6.24 4.21 6.29
N GLU A 49 -6.21 4.16 7.63
CA GLU A 49 -7.41 4.13 8.47
C GLU A 49 -8.27 5.40 8.31
N THR A 50 -7.62 6.56 8.24
CA THR A 50 -8.32 7.83 8.04
C THR A 50 -8.97 7.88 6.66
N LEU A 51 -8.24 7.46 5.62
CA LEU A 51 -8.77 7.40 4.26
C LEU A 51 -9.96 6.43 4.17
N LEU A 52 -9.85 5.24 4.77
CA LEU A 52 -10.96 4.28 4.82
C LEU A 52 -12.20 4.88 5.48
N LYS A 53 -12.03 5.63 6.60
CA LYS A 53 -13.15 6.29 7.26
C LYS A 53 -13.83 7.28 6.32
N LEU A 54 -13.08 8.12 5.64
CA LEU A 54 -13.61 9.11 4.70
C LEU A 54 -14.26 8.45 3.47
N ALA A 55 -13.63 7.41 2.93
CA ALA A 55 -14.13 6.68 1.77
C ALA A 55 -15.45 5.92 2.03
N ARG A 56 -15.72 5.55 3.29
CA ARG A 56 -17.01 4.99 3.69
C ARG A 56 -18.15 6.01 3.70
N GLU A 57 -17.82 7.28 3.88
CA GLU A 57 -18.78 8.39 3.91
C GLU A 57 -19.01 8.97 2.51
N ASP A 58 -18.00 8.87 1.61
CA ASP A 58 -18.08 9.38 0.24
C ASP A 58 -17.45 8.40 -0.76
N ALA A 59 -18.28 7.83 -1.63
CA ALA A 59 -17.84 6.90 -2.68
C ALA A 59 -16.94 7.54 -3.76
N ASN A 60 -16.86 8.86 -3.83
CA ASN A 60 -15.96 9.55 -4.74
C ASN A 60 -14.52 9.64 -4.21
N ILE A 61 -14.29 9.37 -2.93
CA ILE A 61 -12.94 9.27 -2.37
C ILE A 61 -12.34 7.94 -2.76
N VAL A 62 -11.21 7.97 -3.46
CA VAL A 62 -10.52 6.78 -3.95
C VAL A 62 -9.02 6.84 -3.62
N GLY A 63 -8.43 5.68 -3.37
CA GLY A 63 -6.98 5.52 -3.16
C GLY A 63 -6.30 4.99 -4.40
N ILE A 64 -5.18 5.59 -4.78
CA ILE A 64 -4.35 5.18 -5.92
C ILE A 64 -2.92 4.98 -5.45
N THR A 65 -2.30 3.88 -5.84
CA THR A 65 -0.88 3.61 -5.57
C THR A 65 -0.18 3.02 -6.79
N ALA A 66 1.14 2.91 -6.73
CA ALA A 66 1.97 2.35 -7.78
C ALA A 66 2.78 1.16 -7.24
N ALA A 67 2.15 -0.01 -7.12
CA ALA A 67 2.72 -1.27 -6.62
C ALA A 67 3.26 -1.19 -5.17
N MET A 68 2.66 -0.36 -4.31
CA MET A 68 3.09 -0.21 -2.92
C MET A 68 1.92 -0.09 -1.91
N PRO A 69 0.87 -0.95 -1.98
CA PRO A 69 -0.31 -0.82 -1.14
C PRO A 69 0.00 -0.90 0.35
N ALA A 70 0.74 -1.92 0.80
CA ALA A 70 1.07 -2.10 2.21
C ALA A 70 2.00 -0.99 2.75
N GLY A 71 2.92 -0.52 1.93
CA GLY A 71 3.87 0.51 2.35
C GLY A 71 3.27 1.91 2.43
N THR A 72 2.18 2.17 1.73
CA THR A 72 1.42 3.42 1.79
C THR A 72 0.23 3.36 2.74
N GLY A 73 -0.12 2.15 3.27
CA GLY A 73 -1.30 1.93 4.09
C GLY A 73 -2.59 1.77 3.27
N LEU A 74 -2.52 1.82 1.93
CA LEU A 74 -3.70 1.66 1.08
C LEU A 74 -4.24 0.23 1.01
N ASN A 75 -3.47 -0.78 1.46
CA ASN A 75 -3.98 -2.12 1.68
C ASN A 75 -5.21 -2.16 2.60
N ILE A 76 -5.31 -1.22 3.57
CA ILE A 76 -6.46 -1.09 4.46
C ILE A 76 -7.73 -0.72 3.67
N LEU A 77 -7.59 0.16 2.68
CA LEU A 77 -8.68 0.53 1.77
C LEU A 77 -9.00 -0.60 0.79
N GLU A 78 -7.98 -1.23 0.21
CA GLU A 78 -8.09 -2.36 -0.70
C GLU A 78 -8.91 -3.50 -0.10
N ASP A 79 -8.59 -3.91 1.13
CA ASP A 79 -9.27 -4.99 1.84
C ASP A 79 -10.75 -4.68 2.13
N ALA A 80 -11.07 -3.43 2.45
CA ALA A 80 -12.39 -3.03 2.91
C ALA A 80 -13.30 -2.49 1.78
N LEU A 81 -12.75 -1.77 0.84
CA LEU A 81 -13.47 -1.09 -0.25
C LEU A 81 -12.71 -1.22 -1.58
N PRO A 82 -12.59 -2.44 -2.15
CA PRO A 82 -11.78 -2.69 -3.34
C PRO A 82 -12.21 -1.89 -4.57
N ASN A 83 -13.47 -1.43 -4.64
CA ASN A 83 -13.96 -0.59 -5.75
C ASN A 83 -13.51 0.87 -5.65
N GLN A 84 -12.94 1.29 -4.53
CA GLN A 84 -12.38 2.63 -4.30
C GLN A 84 -10.85 2.60 -4.21
N PHE A 85 -10.23 1.47 -4.58
CA PHE A 85 -8.78 1.27 -4.59
C PHE A 85 -8.28 0.94 -5.99
N PHE A 86 -7.15 1.55 -6.38
CA PHE A 86 -6.50 1.33 -7.67
C PHE A 86 -4.99 1.19 -7.49
N ASP A 87 -4.43 0.08 -7.94
CA ASP A 87 -3.00 -0.12 -8.08
C ASP A 87 -2.63 -0.13 -9.57
N VAL A 88 -1.86 0.85 -9.99
CA VAL A 88 -1.46 1.00 -11.40
C VAL A 88 -0.18 0.23 -11.75
N GLY A 89 0.34 -0.55 -10.82
CA GLY A 89 1.65 -1.20 -10.97
C GLY A 89 2.80 -0.21 -10.80
N ILE A 90 4.01 -0.57 -11.23
CA ILE A 90 5.20 0.29 -11.14
C ILE A 90 5.14 1.35 -12.24
N ALA A 91 4.25 2.34 -12.08
CA ALA A 91 3.98 3.38 -13.06
C ALA A 91 3.51 4.68 -12.36
N GLU A 92 4.42 5.33 -11.65
CA GLU A 92 4.14 6.50 -10.82
C GLU A 92 3.57 7.68 -11.63
N GLU A 93 4.11 7.90 -12.84
CA GLU A 93 3.62 8.91 -13.77
C GLU A 93 2.15 8.67 -14.15
N HIS A 94 1.80 7.39 -14.37
CA HIS A 94 0.43 7.01 -14.68
C HIS A 94 -0.50 7.18 -13.48
N ALA A 95 -0.03 6.88 -12.27
CA ALA A 95 -0.81 7.08 -11.04
C ALA A 95 -1.27 8.53 -10.89
N VAL A 96 -0.36 9.49 -11.10
CA VAL A 96 -0.68 10.92 -11.00
C VAL A 96 -1.57 11.40 -12.14
N LEU A 97 -1.30 10.95 -13.38
CA LEU A 97 -2.15 11.28 -14.53
C LEU A 97 -3.56 10.70 -14.37
N PHE A 98 -3.67 9.47 -13.89
CA PHE A 98 -4.95 8.82 -13.63
C PHE A 98 -5.73 9.56 -12.52
N ALA A 99 -5.05 9.94 -11.44
CA ALA A 99 -5.63 10.76 -10.38
C ALA A 99 -6.15 12.10 -10.92
N ALA A 100 -5.37 12.78 -11.77
CA ALA A 100 -5.79 14.04 -12.39
C ALA A 100 -7.05 13.85 -13.25
N GLY A 101 -7.12 12.78 -14.05
CA GLY A 101 -8.30 12.45 -14.86
C GLY A 101 -9.54 12.17 -13.99
N MET A 102 -9.39 11.42 -12.91
CA MET A 102 -10.48 11.16 -11.96
C MET A 102 -10.97 12.44 -11.28
N ALA A 103 -10.05 13.33 -10.88
CA ALA A 103 -10.39 14.60 -10.25
C ALA A 103 -11.24 15.49 -11.19
N THR A 104 -10.95 15.51 -12.48
CA THR A 104 -11.77 16.25 -13.47
C THR A 104 -13.17 15.66 -13.66
N SER A 105 -13.36 14.40 -13.24
CA SER A 105 -14.64 13.69 -13.31
C SER A 105 -15.42 13.72 -12.00
N GLY A 106 -14.99 14.50 -11.01
CA GLY A 106 -15.67 14.70 -9.73
C GLY A 106 -15.28 13.74 -8.62
N PHE A 107 -14.24 12.88 -8.84
CA PHE A 107 -13.69 12.08 -7.79
C PHE A 107 -12.70 12.87 -6.92
N HIS A 108 -12.43 12.34 -5.72
CA HIS A 108 -11.45 12.86 -4.77
C HIS A 108 -10.30 11.84 -4.60
N PRO A 109 -9.39 11.73 -5.60
CA PRO A 109 -8.33 10.73 -5.57
C PRO A 109 -7.23 11.11 -4.59
N VAL A 110 -6.81 10.15 -3.77
CA VAL A 110 -5.61 10.22 -2.93
C VAL A 110 -4.54 9.33 -3.55
N CYS A 111 -3.56 9.95 -4.19
CA CYS A 111 -2.45 9.25 -4.82
C CYS A 111 -1.31 9.10 -3.81
N ALA A 112 -1.11 7.89 -3.28
CA ALA A 112 -0.10 7.59 -2.28
C ALA A 112 1.10 6.87 -2.90
N ILE A 113 2.22 7.58 -2.95
CA ILE A 113 3.49 7.14 -3.54
C ILE A 113 4.62 7.49 -2.56
N TYR A 114 5.63 6.62 -2.44
CA TYR A 114 6.82 6.95 -1.66
C TYR A 114 7.52 8.18 -2.22
N SER A 115 7.97 9.07 -1.34
CA SER A 115 8.66 10.31 -1.73
C SER A 115 9.87 10.06 -2.65
N THR A 116 10.58 8.94 -2.46
CA THR A 116 11.72 8.54 -3.30
C THR A 116 11.31 8.17 -4.72
N PHE A 117 10.07 7.78 -4.95
CA PHE A 117 9.54 7.42 -6.28
C PHE A 117 8.70 8.52 -6.90
N LEU A 118 8.22 9.48 -6.10
CA LEU A 118 7.41 10.60 -6.57
C LEU A 118 8.15 11.50 -7.58
N GLN A 119 9.47 11.46 -7.62
CA GLN A 119 10.29 12.16 -8.62
C GLN A 119 9.98 11.76 -10.07
N ARG A 120 9.29 10.62 -10.27
CA ARG A 120 8.90 10.11 -11.58
C ARG A 120 7.47 10.48 -11.98
N ALA A 121 6.74 11.13 -11.12
CA ALA A 121 5.32 11.45 -11.32
C ALA A 121 5.10 12.88 -11.79
#